data_34f8c523550d59f68a31e97b1858c07e
#
_entry.id   34f8c523550d59f68a31e97b1858c07e
#
_cell.length_a   1.000
_cell.length_b   1.000
_cell.length_c   1.000
_cell.angle_alpha   90.00
_cell.angle_beta   90.00
_cell.angle_gamma   90.00
#
_symmetry.space_group_name_H-M   'P 1'
#
loop_
_entity.id
_entity.type
_entity.pdbx_description
1 polymer ?
#
loop_
_entity_poly.entity_id
_entity_poly.type
_entity_poly.pdbx_seq_one_letter_code
_entity_poly.pdbx_strand_id
1 'polypeptide(L)'
;MSREIRPSSLDHVALWVDERQALASFLCDHLGMHVIEETDTFTLVGVDAKLGKLTLFDAEGPRERGSIEYIALRVKDLEAVVAGLPEGSAVDGIARFEGPGGVPLALVEGRGVDFDLDHVVLRLPDREGALAELEEMGFERRDGVLAVGDRELHIVDGDAADGERPLLNHLALLVDSADEVQRDAEERGVEIDDVKDAPNTLAVFLRGPSGVRIEYVEHKPGFALV
;
A
#
# COMPACT_ATOMS: atom_id res chain seq x y z
N MET A 1 30.86 3.24 1.22
CA MET A 1 30.02 2.03 1.12
C MET A 1 28.60 2.56 1.19
N SER A 2 27.87 2.53 0.09
CA SER A 2 26.45 2.87 0.06
C SER A 2 25.73 1.99 1.09
N ARG A 3 24.98 2.60 1.99
CA ARG A 3 24.21 1.88 2.99
C ARG A 3 22.94 1.43 2.26
N GLU A 4 22.74 0.15 2.16
CA GLU A 4 21.58 -0.44 1.50
C GLU A 4 20.30 0.03 2.21
N ILE A 5 19.36 0.64 1.46
CA ILE A 5 18.04 0.99 1.98
C ILE A 5 17.36 -0.29 2.45
N ARG A 6 16.95 -0.36 3.70
CA ARG A 6 16.29 -1.52 4.30
C ARG A 6 14.99 -1.14 4.98
N PRO A 7 13.88 -1.12 4.23
CA PRO A 7 12.58 -0.96 4.83
C PRO A 7 12.26 -2.10 5.79
N SER A 8 11.57 -1.79 6.87
CA SER A 8 11.19 -2.76 7.90
C SER A 8 9.80 -3.36 7.67
N SER A 9 8.92 -2.66 6.98
CA SER A 9 7.53 -3.08 6.69
C SER A 9 6.93 -2.30 5.53
N LEU A 10 5.92 -2.87 4.89
CA LEU A 10 4.97 -2.13 4.06
C LEU A 10 4.00 -1.42 5.02
N ASP A 11 4.17 -0.11 5.20
CA ASP A 11 3.45 0.70 6.18
C ASP A 11 1.99 0.93 5.77
N HIS A 12 1.77 1.42 4.56
CA HIS A 12 0.44 1.65 4.03
C HIS A 12 0.38 1.64 2.51
N VAL A 13 -0.85 1.57 1.99
CA VAL A 13 -1.18 1.79 0.58
C VAL A 13 -2.02 3.04 0.48
N ALA A 14 -1.58 3.99 -0.34
CA ALA A 14 -2.30 5.24 -0.57
C ALA A 14 -3.04 5.21 -1.91
N LEU A 15 -4.28 5.64 -1.90
CA LEU A 15 -5.20 5.60 -3.03
C LEU A 15 -5.83 6.97 -3.29
N TRP A 16 -6.08 7.27 -4.56
CA TRP A 16 -6.97 8.34 -4.97
C TRP A 16 -8.37 7.78 -5.16
N VAL A 17 -9.35 8.21 -4.38
CA VAL A 17 -10.73 7.68 -4.43
C VAL A 17 -11.75 8.81 -4.50
N ASP A 18 -12.75 8.67 -5.35
CA ASP A 18 -13.86 9.64 -5.47
C ASP A 18 -14.97 9.38 -4.45
N GLU A 19 -15.07 8.17 -3.93
CA GLU A 19 -16.03 7.78 -2.88
C GLU A 19 -15.34 7.56 -1.53
N ARG A 20 -14.43 8.47 -1.11
CA ARG A 20 -13.58 8.36 0.08
C ARG A 20 -14.35 7.95 1.34
N GLN A 21 -15.44 8.64 1.63
CA GLN A 21 -16.24 8.39 2.83
C GLN A 21 -16.98 7.03 2.76
N ALA A 22 -17.49 6.67 1.59
CA ALA A 22 -18.14 5.37 1.41
C ALA A 22 -17.16 4.22 1.58
N LEU A 23 -15.94 4.34 1.02
CA LEU A 23 -14.90 3.33 1.20
C LEU A 23 -14.42 3.26 2.66
N ALA A 24 -14.17 4.39 3.33
CA ALA A 24 -13.79 4.41 4.74
C ALA A 24 -14.86 3.73 5.62
N SER A 25 -16.15 4.07 5.43
CA SER A 25 -17.25 3.43 6.13
C SER A 25 -17.33 1.93 5.87
N PHE A 26 -17.17 1.50 4.61
CA PHE A 26 -17.16 0.08 4.25
C PHE A 26 -16.04 -0.69 4.99
N LEU A 27 -14.82 -0.15 5.01
CA LEU A 27 -13.67 -0.76 5.70
C LEU A 27 -13.91 -0.84 7.22
N CYS A 28 -14.52 0.16 7.82
CA CYS A 28 -14.86 0.17 9.24
C CYS A 28 -15.99 -0.81 9.57
N ASP A 29 -17.08 -0.79 8.80
CA ASP A 29 -18.29 -1.53 9.12
C ASP A 29 -18.18 -3.04 8.84
N HIS A 30 -17.43 -3.40 7.78
CA HIS A 30 -17.31 -4.79 7.32
C HIS A 30 -15.97 -5.44 7.64
N LEU A 31 -14.88 -4.66 7.73
CA LEU A 31 -13.53 -5.19 7.87
C LEU A 31 -12.88 -4.83 9.23
N GLY A 32 -13.64 -4.31 10.19
CA GLY A 32 -13.18 -4.06 11.55
C GLY A 32 -12.04 -3.03 11.66
N MET A 33 -11.82 -2.23 10.62
CA MET A 33 -10.91 -1.10 10.66
C MET A 33 -11.54 0.08 11.41
N HIS A 34 -10.74 1.06 11.76
CA HIS A 34 -11.22 2.34 12.30
C HIS A 34 -10.51 3.51 11.60
N VAL A 35 -11.11 4.69 11.69
CA VAL A 35 -10.49 5.92 11.23
C VAL A 35 -9.42 6.33 12.24
N ILE A 36 -8.16 6.31 11.79
CA ILE A 36 -6.98 6.70 12.60
C ILE A 36 -6.79 8.22 12.54
N GLU A 37 -6.94 8.80 11.36
CA GLU A 37 -6.84 10.24 11.13
C GLU A 37 -7.77 10.64 9.98
N GLU A 38 -8.43 11.77 10.11
CA GLU A 38 -9.22 12.37 9.05
C GLU A 38 -8.89 13.85 8.90
N THR A 39 -8.67 14.26 7.66
CA THR A 39 -8.40 15.65 7.28
C THR A 39 -9.32 16.05 6.12
N ASP A 40 -9.26 17.32 5.71
CA ASP A 40 -10.01 17.79 4.55
C ASP A 40 -9.60 17.08 3.24
N THR A 41 -8.40 16.50 3.16
CA THR A 41 -7.82 15.94 1.93
C THR A 41 -7.65 14.43 1.94
N PHE A 42 -7.60 13.78 3.10
CA PHE A 42 -7.44 12.33 3.21
C PHE A 42 -8.11 11.76 4.46
N THR A 43 -8.36 10.46 4.42
CA THR A 43 -8.74 9.63 5.57
C THR A 43 -7.76 8.47 5.68
N LEU A 44 -7.14 8.32 6.85
CA LEU A 44 -6.29 7.18 7.19
C LEU A 44 -7.12 6.14 7.93
N VAL A 45 -7.21 4.94 7.40
CA VAL A 45 -7.97 3.84 8.01
C VAL A 45 -7.07 2.62 8.22
N GLY A 46 -7.29 1.88 9.28
CA GLY A 46 -6.52 0.69 9.61
C GLY A 46 -6.98 0.04 10.89
N VAL A 47 -6.23 -0.97 11.32
CA VAL A 47 -6.43 -1.63 12.62
C VAL A 47 -5.63 -0.91 13.71
N ASP A 48 -4.49 -0.36 13.32
CA ASP A 48 -3.53 0.34 14.18
C ASP A 48 -2.73 1.32 13.32
N ALA A 49 -2.31 2.44 13.89
CA ALA A 49 -1.50 3.43 13.18
C ALA A 49 -0.10 2.93 12.78
N LYS A 50 0.35 1.82 13.31
CA LYS A 50 1.66 1.21 13.02
C LYS A 50 1.58 -0.03 12.12
N LEU A 51 0.39 -0.57 11.92
CA LEU A 51 0.14 -1.78 11.13
C LEU A 51 -0.75 -1.46 9.94
N GLY A 52 -0.46 -2.04 8.80
CA GLY A 52 -1.20 -2.10 7.56
C GLY A 52 -2.38 -1.15 7.40
N LYS A 53 -2.10 0.06 6.94
CA LYS A 53 -3.08 1.12 6.77
C LYS A 53 -3.43 1.33 5.29
N LEU A 54 -4.56 1.96 5.05
CA LEU A 54 -4.93 2.54 3.78
C LEU A 54 -5.08 4.05 3.96
N THR A 55 -4.39 4.83 3.12
CA THR A 55 -4.56 6.28 3.04
C THR A 55 -5.45 6.61 1.85
N LEU A 56 -6.61 7.16 2.11
CA LEU A 56 -7.62 7.47 1.10
C LEU A 56 -7.61 8.97 0.82
N PHE A 57 -7.05 9.38 -0.30
CA PHE A 57 -7.06 10.77 -0.75
C PHE A 57 -8.30 11.06 -1.59
N ASP A 58 -8.88 12.27 -1.45
CA ASP A 58 -9.97 12.72 -2.31
C ASP A 58 -9.53 12.81 -3.78
N ALA A 59 -10.36 12.29 -4.65
CA ALA A 59 -10.22 12.38 -6.09
C ALA A 59 -11.41 13.09 -6.74
N GLU A 60 -11.14 13.93 -7.71
CA GLU A 60 -12.18 14.51 -8.57
C GLU A 60 -12.68 13.48 -9.58
N GLY A 61 -13.67 12.65 -9.17
CA GLY A 61 -14.29 11.60 -9.99
C GLY A 61 -13.46 10.33 -10.12
N PRO A 62 -14.00 9.33 -10.85
CA PRO A 62 -13.46 7.97 -10.91
C PRO A 62 -12.00 7.91 -11.35
N ARG A 63 -11.29 6.95 -10.81
CA ARG A 63 -9.88 6.67 -11.11
C ARG A 63 -9.73 5.41 -11.94
N GLU A 64 -8.70 5.39 -12.76
CA GLU A 64 -8.33 4.21 -13.52
C GLU A 64 -7.63 3.22 -12.58
N ARG A 65 -7.92 1.94 -12.74
CA ARG A 65 -7.33 0.89 -11.90
C ARG A 65 -5.79 0.90 -11.97
N GLY A 66 -5.24 1.22 -13.15
CA GLY A 66 -3.81 1.37 -13.36
C GLY A 66 -3.04 0.08 -13.04
N SER A 67 -1.92 0.25 -12.35
CA SER A 67 -1.05 -0.86 -11.94
C SER A 67 -1.62 -1.73 -10.82
N ILE A 68 -2.62 -1.30 -10.05
CA ILE A 68 -3.19 -2.13 -8.98
C ILE A 68 -4.05 -3.27 -9.55
N GLU A 69 -3.63 -4.52 -9.28
CA GLU A 69 -4.49 -5.68 -9.50
C GLU A 69 -5.46 -5.88 -8.35
N TYR A 70 -4.97 -5.89 -7.11
CA TYR A 70 -5.75 -5.81 -5.88
C TYR A 70 -4.86 -5.56 -4.66
N ILE A 71 -5.50 -5.14 -3.56
CA ILE A 71 -4.92 -5.03 -2.22
C ILE A 71 -5.53 -6.13 -1.37
N ALA A 72 -4.69 -7.02 -0.84
CA ALA A 72 -5.13 -8.11 0.03
C ALA A 72 -5.02 -7.71 1.50
N LEU A 73 -6.10 -7.96 2.23
CA LEU A 73 -6.20 -7.80 3.67
C LEU A 73 -6.31 -9.19 4.29
N ARG A 74 -5.52 -9.48 5.32
CA ARG A 74 -5.63 -10.72 6.08
C ARG A 74 -6.71 -10.58 7.14
N VAL A 75 -7.50 -11.63 7.28
CA VAL A 75 -8.58 -11.72 8.25
C VAL A 75 -8.47 -13.04 9.01
N LYS A 76 -8.92 -13.06 10.26
CA LYS A 76 -8.83 -14.24 11.11
C LYS A 76 -9.78 -15.36 10.71
N ASP A 77 -10.96 -15.00 10.22
CA ASP A 77 -12.05 -15.92 9.82
C ASP A 77 -12.60 -15.43 8.48
N LEU A 78 -12.02 -15.95 7.39
CA LEU A 78 -12.38 -15.54 6.04
C LEU A 78 -13.84 -15.87 5.71
N GLU A 79 -14.33 -17.04 6.14
CA GLU A 79 -15.70 -17.50 5.85
C GLU A 79 -16.73 -16.58 6.53
N ALA A 80 -16.51 -16.24 7.81
CA ALA A 80 -17.40 -15.37 8.56
C ALA A 80 -17.44 -13.95 7.99
N VAL A 81 -16.28 -13.40 7.58
CA VAL A 81 -16.21 -12.04 7.00
C VAL A 81 -16.88 -12.02 5.64
N VAL A 82 -16.57 -12.97 4.76
CA VAL A 82 -17.17 -13.06 3.41
C VAL A 82 -18.69 -13.22 3.46
N ALA A 83 -19.21 -13.98 4.43
CA ALA A 83 -20.68 -14.11 4.61
C ALA A 83 -21.36 -12.77 4.97
N GLY A 84 -20.64 -11.81 5.51
CA GLY A 84 -21.13 -10.46 5.82
C GLY A 84 -20.97 -9.44 4.70
N LEU A 85 -20.29 -9.79 3.59
CA LEU A 85 -20.09 -8.88 2.47
C LEU A 85 -21.27 -8.92 1.49
N PRO A 86 -21.63 -7.78 0.86
CA PRO A 86 -22.74 -7.71 -0.09
C PRO A 86 -22.61 -8.66 -1.29
N GLU A 87 -21.40 -8.91 -1.77
CA GLU A 87 -21.08 -9.74 -2.94
C GLU A 87 -19.79 -10.54 -2.72
N GLY A 88 -19.69 -11.27 -1.61
CA GLY A 88 -18.49 -12.02 -1.27
C GLY A 88 -18.55 -13.48 -1.73
N SER A 89 -17.55 -13.94 -2.48
CA SER A 89 -17.29 -15.36 -2.69
C SER A 89 -15.80 -15.65 -2.55
N ALA A 90 -15.44 -16.63 -1.74
CA ALA A 90 -14.06 -17.10 -1.63
C ALA A 90 -13.82 -18.24 -2.63
N VAL A 91 -12.69 -18.16 -3.35
CA VAL A 91 -12.21 -19.22 -4.24
C VAL A 91 -10.75 -19.48 -3.88
N ASP A 92 -10.40 -20.72 -3.62
CA ASP A 92 -9.03 -21.14 -3.25
C ASP A 92 -8.41 -20.36 -2.08
N GLY A 93 -9.22 -20.02 -1.07
CA GLY A 93 -8.76 -19.31 0.14
C GLY A 93 -8.56 -17.81 -0.02
N ILE A 94 -8.99 -17.24 -1.14
CA ILE A 94 -9.00 -15.79 -1.38
C ILE A 94 -10.39 -15.32 -1.80
N ALA A 95 -10.89 -14.26 -1.19
CA ALA A 95 -12.12 -13.59 -1.63
C ALA A 95 -11.77 -12.27 -2.30
N ARG A 96 -12.09 -12.10 -3.58
CA ARG A 96 -11.88 -10.88 -4.36
C ARG A 96 -13.20 -10.17 -4.61
N PHE A 97 -13.20 -8.85 -4.45
CA PHE A 97 -14.38 -8.01 -4.67
C PHE A 97 -13.95 -6.57 -4.98
N GLU A 98 -14.89 -5.78 -5.44
CA GLU A 98 -14.70 -4.34 -5.61
C GLU A 98 -15.36 -3.59 -4.46
N GLY A 99 -14.59 -2.79 -3.74
CA GLY A 99 -15.09 -1.85 -2.73
C GLY A 99 -15.66 -0.58 -3.38
N PRO A 100 -16.26 0.31 -2.58
CA PRO A 100 -16.73 1.61 -3.07
C PRO A 100 -15.65 2.36 -3.85
N GLY A 101 -16.06 3.08 -4.90
CA GLY A 101 -15.13 3.73 -5.83
C GLY A 101 -14.37 2.76 -6.76
N GLY A 102 -14.81 1.50 -6.88
CA GLY A 102 -14.18 0.48 -7.73
C GLY A 102 -12.81 0.00 -7.24
N VAL A 103 -12.51 0.17 -5.94
CA VAL A 103 -11.23 -0.24 -5.36
C VAL A 103 -11.12 -1.76 -5.30
N PRO A 104 -10.13 -2.38 -5.98
CA PRO A 104 -9.97 -3.83 -6.00
C PRO A 104 -9.39 -4.33 -4.69
N LEU A 105 -10.17 -5.07 -3.93
CA LEU A 105 -9.82 -5.65 -2.65
C LEU A 105 -9.83 -7.18 -2.70
N ALA A 106 -9.04 -7.79 -1.82
CA ALA A 106 -9.08 -9.22 -1.56
C ALA A 106 -8.98 -9.48 -0.06
N LEU A 107 -9.56 -10.59 0.39
CA LEU A 107 -9.39 -11.10 1.75
C LEU A 107 -8.69 -12.45 1.71
N VAL A 108 -7.75 -12.64 2.61
CA VAL A 108 -7.04 -13.90 2.82
C VAL A 108 -7.09 -14.29 4.29
N GLU A 109 -7.10 -15.58 4.59
CA GLU A 109 -7.08 -16.02 5.98
C GLU A 109 -5.68 -15.84 6.57
N GLY A 110 -5.60 -15.13 7.70
CA GLY A 110 -4.36 -14.83 8.41
C GLY A 110 -4.40 -15.33 9.85
N ARG A 111 -3.22 -15.60 10.43
CA ARG A 111 -3.09 -16.02 11.82
C ARG A 111 -2.65 -14.87 12.70
N GLY A 112 -3.30 -14.71 13.86
CA GLY A 112 -2.80 -13.88 14.96
C GLY A 112 -3.26 -12.43 15.00
N VAL A 113 -3.95 -11.94 13.96
CA VAL A 113 -4.60 -10.61 13.93
C VAL A 113 -6.02 -10.74 13.42
N ASP A 114 -6.91 -9.85 13.87
CA ASP A 114 -8.28 -9.86 13.37
C ASP A 114 -8.35 -9.29 11.96
N PHE A 115 -7.58 -8.22 11.66
CA PHE A 115 -7.38 -7.63 10.34
C PHE A 115 -5.98 -7.04 10.21
N ASP A 116 -5.40 -7.08 9.01
CA ASP A 116 -4.15 -6.38 8.66
C ASP A 116 -3.96 -6.35 7.14
N LEU A 117 -3.07 -5.48 6.65
CA LEU A 117 -2.57 -5.53 5.28
C LEU A 117 -1.73 -6.80 5.10
N ASP A 118 -2.04 -7.60 4.09
CA ASP A 118 -1.30 -8.84 3.78
C ASP A 118 -0.30 -8.61 2.65
N HIS A 119 -0.81 -8.37 1.47
CA HIS A 119 0.03 -8.11 0.29
C HIS A 119 -0.67 -7.19 -0.71
N VAL A 120 0.12 -6.65 -1.62
CA VAL A 120 -0.37 -5.89 -2.78
C VAL A 120 0.03 -6.64 -4.04
N VAL A 121 -0.86 -6.68 -5.02
CA VAL A 121 -0.56 -7.22 -6.35
C VAL A 121 -0.57 -6.09 -7.35
N LEU A 122 0.56 -5.89 -8.02
CA LEU A 122 0.70 -4.96 -9.12
C LEU A 122 0.80 -5.70 -10.44
N ARG A 123 0.18 -5.14 -11.48
CA ARG A 123 0.29 -5.58 -12.86
C ARG A 123 1.23 -4.64 -13.60
N LEU A 124 2.37 -5.14 -14.04
CA LEU A 124 3.40 -4.35 -14.71
C LEU A 124 3.86 -5.03 -16.01
N PRO A 125 4.26 -4.26 -17.05
CA PRO A 125 4.55 -4.82 -18.36
C PRO A 125 5.83 -5.67 -18.43
N ASP A 126 6.80 -5.42 -17.58
CA ASP A 126 8.07 -6.16 -17.50
C ASP A 126 8.26 -6.67 -16.06
N ARG A 127 7.71 -7.83 -15.78
CA ARG A 127 7.77 -8.42 -14.45
C ARG A 127 9.20 -8.57 -13.92
N GLU A 128 10.10 -9.13 -14.70
CA GLU A 128 11.47 -9.41 -14.22
C GLU A 128 12.29 -8.13 -14.06
N GLY A 129 12.13 -7.15 -14.97
CA GLY A 129 12.72 -5.82 -14.80
C GLY A 129 12.17 -5.09 -13.59
N ALA A 130 10.85 -5.13 -13.37
CA ALA A 130 10.22 -4.53 -12.20
C ALA A 130 10.69 -5.18 -10.88
N LEU A 131 10.82 -6.51 -10.84
CA LEU A 131 11.35 -7.21 -9.67
C LEU A 131 12.78 -6.77 -9.37
N ALA A 132 13.66 -6.69 -10.38
CA ALA A 132 15.05 -6.26 -10.20
C ALA A 132 15.15 -4.81 -9.70
N GLU A 133 14.37 -3.89 -10.28
CA GLU A 133 14.34 -2.49 -9.87
C GLU A 133 13.85 -2.32 -8.42
N LEU A 134 12.79 -3.05 -8.02
CA LEU A 134 12.28 -3.01 -6.66
C LEU A 134 13.24 -3.66 -5.63
N GLU A 135 14.03 -4.67 -6.03
CA GLU A 135 15.13 -5.18 -5.18
C GLU A 135 16.18 -4.09 -4.90
N GLU A 136 16.53 -3.26 -5.91
CA GLU A 136 17.42 -2.12 -5.71
C GLU A 136 16.81 -1.02 -4.83
N MET A 137 15.49 -0.98 -4.72
CA MET A 137 14.72 -0.08 -3.86
C MET A 137 14.52 -0.63 -2.44
N GLY A 138 15.09 -1.80 -2.11
CA GLY A 138 15.11 -2.35 -0.76
C GLY A 138 14.09 -3.44 -0.47
N PHE A 139 13.36 -3.93 -1.48
CA PHE A 139 12.56 -5.14 -1.33
C PHE A 139 13.45 -6.37 -1.36
N GLU A 140 13.09 -7.40 -0.59
CA GLU A 140 13.80 -8.68 -0.59
C GLU A 140 13.06 -9.69 -1.47
N ARG A 141 13.74 -10.24 -2.47
CA ARG A 141 13.13 -11.27 -3.33
C ARG A 141 13.19 -12.63 -2.65
N ARG A 142 12.02 -13.26 -2.43
CA ARG A 142 11.85 -14.60 -1.85
C ARG A 142 10.93 -15.42 -2.75
N ASP A 143 11.44 -16.51 -3.34
CA ASP A 143 10.66 -17.42 -4.19
C ASP A 143 9.87 -16.74 -5.34
N GLY A 144 10.41 -15.64 -5.88
CA GLY A 144 9.79 -14.90 -6.99
C GLY A 144 8.74 -13.87 -6.57
N VAL A 145 8.59 -13.63 -5.27
CA VAL A 145 7.77 -12.59 -4.66
C VAL A 145 8.70 -11.60 -3.96
N LEU A 146 8.30 -10.34 -3.89
CA LEU A 146 9.01 -9.32 -3.12
C LEU A 146 8.44 -9.25 -1.70
N ALA A 147 9.31 -9.16 -0.70
CA ALA A 147 8.94 -9.07 0.70
C ALA A 147 9.53 -7.82 1.34
N VAL A 148 8.77 -7.23 2.25
CA VAL A 148 9.22 -6.19 3.19
C VAL A 148 8.66 -6.53 4.57
N GLY A 149 9.54 -6.98 5.48
CA GLY A 149 9.11 -7.52 6.77
C GLY A 149 8.29 -8.81 6.58
N ASP A 150 7.07 -8.80 7.08
CA ASP A 150 6.09 -9.90 6.99
C ASP A 150 5.03 -9.68 5.89
N ARG A 151 5.19 -8.66 5.06
CA ARG A 151 4.28 -8.31 3.97
C ARG A 151 4.92 -8.51 2.62
N GLU A 152 4.09 -8.69 1.61
CA GLU A 152 4.54 -9.03 0.27
C GLU A 152 4.04 -8.03 -0.78
N LEU A 153 4.81 -7.89 -1.84
CA LEU A 153 4.44 -7.23 -3.07
C LEU A 153 4.59 -8.22 -4.22
N HIS A 154 3.49 -8.57 -4.85
CA HIS A 154 3.45 -9.49 -5.97
C HIS A 154 3.41 -8.71 -7.28
N ILE A 155 4.24 -9.09 -8.24
CA ILE A 155 4.23 -8.52 -9.58
C ILE A 155 3.70 -9.57 -10.56
N VAL A 156 2.67 -9.21 -11.32
CA VAL A 156 2.13 -10.02 -12.41
C VAL A 156 2.33 -9.32 -13.75
N ASP A 157 2.55 -10.10 -14.81
CA ASP A 157 2.69 -9.54 -16.15
C ASP A 157 1.36 -8.96 -16.65
N GLY A 158 1.42 -7.82 -17.29
CA GLY A 158 0.29 -7.22 -17.96
C GLY A 158 0.50 -5.75 -18.30
N ASP A 159 -0.25 -5.29 -19.29
CA ASP A 159 -0.25 -3.88 -19.68
C ASP A 159 -1.00 -3.07 -18.62
N ALA A 160 -0.30 -2.59 -17.64
CA ALA A 160 -0.79 -1.54 -16.78
C ALA A 160 -0.21 -0.22 -17.27
N ALA A 161 -0.83 0.38 -18.22
CA ALA A 161 -0.66 1.81 -18.39
C ALA A 161 -1.37 2.46 -17.21
N ASP A 162 -0.62 3.02 -16.26
CA ASP A 162 -1.19 4.02 -15.40
C ASP A 162 -1.67 5.13 -16.33
N GLY A 163 -2.99 5.28 -16.43
CA GLY A 163 -3.59 6.38 -17.15
C GLY A 163 -3.22 7.71 -16.50
N GLU A 164 -3.72 8.80 -17.04
CA GLU A 164 -3.48 10.13 -16.47
C GLU A 164 -4.00 10.27 -15.03
N ARG A 165 -4.90 9.36 -14.59
CA ARG A 165 -5.57 9.42 -13.30
C ARG A 165 -5.58 8.05 -12.60
N PRO A 166 -4.42 7.53 -12.15
CA PRO A 166 -4.34 6.22 -11.51
C PRO A 166 -5.05 6.19 -10.14
N LEU A 167 -5.55 5.00 -9.76
CA LEU A 167 -6.09 4.73 -8.44
C LEU A 167 -4.98 4.73 -7.39
N LEU A 168 -3.82 4.11 -7.69
CA LEU A 168 -2.68 4.09 -6.79
C LEU A 168 -2.01 5.46 -6.72
N ASN A 169 -1.93 6.02 -5.50
CA ASN A 169 -1.11 7.19 -5.24
C ASN A 169 0.34 6.76 -4.97
N HIS A 170 0.56 5.88 -3.98
CA HIS A 170 1.87 5.31 -3.65
C HIS A 170 1.77 4.06 -2.77
N LEU A 171 2.88 3.33 -2.70
CA LEU A 171 3.15 2.32 -1.68
C LEU A 171 4.13 2.90 -0.67
N ALA A 172 3.85 2.79 0.62
CA ALA A 172 4.69 3.34 1.67
C ALA A 172 5.46 2.24 2.41
N LEU A 173 6.76 2.43 2.52
CA LEU A 173 7.71 1.55 3.19
C LEU A 173 8.22 2.22 4.46
N LEU A 174 8.06 1.56 5.61
CA LEU A 174 8.57 2.05 6.87
C LEU A 174 10.10 1.91 6.93
N VAL A 175 10.78 3.01 7.23
CA VAL A 175 12.25 3.07 7.38
C VAL A 175 12.64 3.70 8.71
N ASP A 176 13.84 3.39 9.17
CA ASP A 176 14.41 3.98 10.38
C ASP A 176 14.79 5.45 10.19
N SER A 177 15.18 5.85 8.96
CA SER A 177 15.58 7.22 8.62
C SER A 177 15.28 7.57 7.16
N ALA A 178 14.35 8.49 6.96
CA ALA A 178 14.04 9.06 5.66
C ALA A 178 15.20 9.95 5.14
N ASP A 179 15.92 10.63 6.03
CA ASP A 179 17.11 11.42 5.66
C ASP A 179 18.24 10.54 5.09
N GLU A 180 18.39 9.30 5.58
CA GLU A 180 19.37 8.35 5.02
C GLU A 180 18.96 7.90 3.62
N VAL A 181 17.66 7.66 3.41
CA VAL A 181 17.10 7.33 2.08
C VAL A 181 17.32 8.47 1.10
N GLN A 182 17.04 9.72 1.52
CA GLN A 182 17.25 10.88 0.67
C GLN A 182 18.71 11.00 0.23
N ARG A 183 19.66 10.88 1.18
CA ARG A 183 21.10 10.94 0.86
C ARG A 183 21.55 9.83 -0.06
N ASP A 184 21.11 8.58 0.16
CA ASP A 184 21.45 7.47 -0.73
C ASP A 184 20.91 7.70 -2.14
N ALA A 185 19.68 8.18 -2.29
CA ALA A 185 19.10 8.53 -3.58
C ALA A 185 19.92 9.63 -4.29
N GLU A 186 20.30 10.69 -3.59
CA GLU A 186 21.14 11.77 -4.12
C GLU A 186 22.52 11.26 -4.54
N GLU A 187 23.19 10.42 -3.73
CA GLU A 187 24.49 9.83 -4.04
C GLU A 187 24.45 8.90 -5.27
N ARG A 188 23.36 8.18 -5.46
CA ARG A 188 23.14 7.29 -6.60
C ARG A 188 22.58 8.01 -7.84
N GLY A 189 22.21 9.29 -7.71
CA GLY A 189 21.58 10.06 -8.79
C GLY A 189 20.16 9.59 -9.12
N VAL A 190 19.46 8.98 -8.14
CA VAL A 190 18.05 8.61 -8.26
C VAL A 190 17.20 9.86 -8.09
N GLU A 191 16.23 10.06 -8.97
CA GLU A 191 15.32 11.20 -8.90
C GLU A 191 14.40 11.11 -7.68
N ILE A 192 14.42 12.17 -6.85
CA ILE A 192 13.51 12.34 -5.73
C ILE A 192 12.26 13.06 -6.25
N ASP A 193 11.12 12.40 -6.17
CA ASP A 193 9.83 12.92 -6.63
C ASP A 193 9.28 13.98 -5.67
N ASP A 194 9.39 13.74 -4.35
CA ASP A 194 8.92 14.67 -3.31
C ASP A 194 9.57 14.36 -1.95
N VAL A 195 9.52 15.34 -1.04
CA VAL A 195 9.87 15.18 0.37
C VAL A 195 8.80 15.85 1.21
N LYS A 196 8.23 15.13 2.17
CA LYS A 196 7.18 15.62 3.07
C LYS A 196 7.63 15.55 4.52
N ASP A 197 7.62 16.69 5.18
CA ASP A 197 7.86 16.83 6.61
C ASP A 197 6.54 17.18 7.30
N ALA A 198 5.89 16.17 7.90
CA ALA A 198 4.63 16.29 8.62
C ALA A 198 4.86 16.19 10.14
N PRO A 199 3.89 16.53 10.98
CA PRO A 199 4.05 16.47 12.44
C PRO A 199 4.48 15.09 12.96
N ASN A 200 3.94 14.00 12.40
CA ASN A 200 4.17 12.63 12.84
C ASN A 200 5.20 11.87 11.99
N THR A 201 5.46 12.32 10.76
CA THR A 201 6.28 11.56 9.79
C THR A 201 7.24 12.47 9.03
N LEU A 202 8.34 11.87 8.57
CA LEU A 202 9.19 12.39 7.49
C LEU A 202 9.16 11.37 6.36
N ALA A 203 8.94 11.80 5.13
CA ALA A 203 8.80 10.91 3.99
C ALA A 203 9.56 11.40 2.76
N VAL A 204 10.18 10.45 2.06
CA VAL A 204 10.85 10.66 0.77
C VAL A 204 10.18 9.79 -0.28
N PHE A 205 9.85 10.38 -1.41
CA PHE A 205 9.16 9.70 -2.50
C PHE A 205 10.11 9.51 -3.69
N LEU A 206 10.20 8.27 -4.16
CA LEU A 206 10.96 7.90 -5.35
C LEU A 206 10.02 7.28 -6.41
N ARG A 207 10.47 7.29 -7.66
CA ARG A 207 9.78 6.57 -8.74
C ARG A 207 10.39 5.19 -8.92
N GLY A 208 9.57 4.18 -8.88
CA GLY A 208 9.90 2.80 -9.19
C GLY A 208 9.44 2.39 -10.59
N PRO A 209 9.38 1.08 -10.85
CA PRO A 209 9.09 0.54 -12.18
C PRO A 209 7.75 1.04 -12.71
N SER A 210 7.73 1.36 -14.00
CA SER A 210 6.55 1.92 -14.69
C SER A 210 5.95 3.18 -14.02
N GLY A 211 6.76 3.93 -13.26
CA GLY A 211 6.33 5.15 -12.58
C GLY A 211 5.57 4.94 -11.27
N VAL A 212 5.47 3.71 -10.77
CA VAL A 212 4.89 3.45 -9.44
C VAL A 212 5.62 4.27 -8.39
N ARG A 213 4.88 5.05 -7.61
CA ARG A 213 5.44 5.92 -6.59
C ARG A 213 5.66 5.14 -5.31
N ILE A 214 6.89 5.16 -4.79
CA ILE A 214 7.28 4.52 -3.54
C ILE A 214 7.61 5.60 -2.52
N GLU A 215 6.95 5.56 -1.37
CA GLU A 215 7.24 6.40 -0.21
C GLU A 215 8.13 5.64 0.77
N TYR A 216 9.17 6.30 1.27
CA TYR A 216 9.95 5.84 2.41
C TYR A 216 9.60 6.73 3.59
N VAL A 217 8.81 6.19 4.52
CA VAL A 217 8.28 6.94 5.66
C VAL A 217 8.98 6.58 6.95
N GLU A 218 9.45 7.61 7.67
CA GLU A 218 9.95 7.54 9.03
C GLU A 218 8.86 8.02 9.98
N HIS A 219 8.52 7.24 11.01
CA HIS A 219 7.70 7.70 12.11
C HIS A 219 8.56 8.49 13.09
N LYS A 220 8.27 9.78 13.25
CA LYS A 220 9.03 10.66 14.14
C LYS A 220 8.94 10.26 15.60
N PRO A 221 9.95 10.59 16.44
CA PRO A 221 9.83 10.46 17.89
C PRO A 221 8.61 11.24 18.38
N GLY A 222 7.69 10.54 19.06
CA GLY A 222 6.42 11.14 19.50
C GLY A 222 5.26 10.94 18.55
N PHE A 223 5.38 10.02 17.56
CA PHE A 223 4.27 9.56 16.74
C PHE A 223 3.06 9.21 17.62
N ALA A 224 1.98 9.96 17.44
CA ALA A 224 0.85 10.00 18.37
C ALA A 224 -0.45 9.39 17.79
N LEU A 225 -0.42 8.91 16.53
CA LEU A 225 -1.58 8.24 15.93
C LEU A 225 -1.77 6.84 16.53
N VAL A 226 -3.01 6.42 16.74
CA VAL A 226 -3.39 5.14 17.35
C VAL A 226 -4.46 4.43 16.54
#